data_88e8ae4984244888df05268ea27e4e8c
#
_entry.id   88e8ae4984244888df05268ea27e4e8c
#
_cell.length_a   1.000
_cell.length_b   1.000
_cell.length_c   1.000
_cell.angle_alpha   90.00
_cell.angle_beta   90.00
_cell.angle_gamma   90.00
#
_symmetry.space_group_name_H-M   'P 1'
#
loop_
_entity.id
_entity.type
_entity.pdbx_description
1 polymer ?
#
loop_
_entity_poly.entity_id
_entity_poly.type
_entity_poly.pdbx_seq_one_letter_code
_entity_poly.pdbx_strand_id
1 'polypeptide(L)'
;GKNMVDIKSMAAATAPREFELSYTTTIEDVYEKLSTHASAFKMPFKIKGGIPGKRISFEKEPNLDVTVWVFVKDGNKIKVMANIQENTTTVNGMRVDKNSVIQKGVSGVANLPIQRGEYLDEVTENVKKILNGEQVEDYVAPVGVNGSGQTEKDWLVALLLCLFLGGVGGHRFYVGKVGSGILYLFTAGVFGIGVLVDLIKIITGKFTDKDGNPIQKK
;
A
#
# COMPACT_ATOMS: atom_id res chain seq x y z
N GLY A 1 -27.81 11.58 -6.65
CA GLY A 1 -27.65 10.97 -5.34
C GLY A 1 -26.17 10.91 -4.98
N LYS A 2 -25.73 11.72 -4.04
CA LYS A 2 -24.37 11.66 -3.50
C LYS A 2 -24.23 10.33 -2.77
N ASN A 3 -23.26 9.52 -3.18
CA ASN A 3 -22.84 8.32 -2.44
C ASN A 3 -22.26 8.75 -1.09
N MET A 4 -23.09 8.87 -0.11
CA MET A 4 -22.70 8.96 1.27
C MET A 4 -22.26 7.53 1.63
N VAL A 5 -20.94 7.31 1.69
CA VAL A 5 -20.39 6.03 2.15
C VAL A 5 -20.89 5.85 3.59
N ASP A 6 -21.75 4.86 3.77
CA ASP A 6 -22.37 4.60 5.07
C ASP A 6 -21.30 4.18 6.08
N ILE A 7 -21.24 4.85 7.22
CA ILE A 7 -20.29 4.55 8.32
C ILE A 7 -20.42 3.08 8.76
N LYS A 8 -21.62 2.49 8.68
CA LYS A 8 -21.82 1.07 8.95
C LYS A 8 -21.11 0.15 7.95
N SER A 9 -21.09 0.51 6.66
CA SER A 9 -20.38 -0.27 5.64
C SER A 9 -18.86 -0.19 5.81
N MET A 10 -18.33 0.96 6.27
CA MET A 10 -16.91 1.15 6.56
C MET A 10 -16.46 0.32 7.77
N ALA A 11 -17.26 0.25 8.83
CA ALA A 11 -16.98 -0.59 9.99
C ALA A 11 -17.08 -2.09 9.66
N ALA A 12 -18.04 -2.47 8.81
CA ALA A 12 -18.20 -3.84 8.36
C ALA A 12 -17.03 -4.31 7.46
N ALA A 13 -16.45 -3.40 6.66
CA ALA A 13 -15.35 -3.75 5.76
C ALA A 13 -14.12 -4.29 6.52
N THR A 14 -13.81 -3.78 7.69
CA THR A 14 -12.65 -4.18 8.51
C THR A 14 -13.02 -5.06 9.71
N ALA A 15 -14.27 -5.54 9.79
CA ALA A 15 -14.69 -6.48 10.82
C ALA A 15 -13.85 -7.76 10.77
N PRO A 16 -13.58 -8.41 11.91
CA PRO A 16 -12.86 -9.68 11.93
C PRO A 16 -13.55 -10.76 11.08
N ARG A 17 -12.75 -11.58 10.42
CA ARG A 17 -13.21 -12.78 9.69
C ARG A 17 -12.93 -13.99 10.55
N GLU A 18 -13.89 -14.88 10.69
CA GLU A 18 -13.77 -16.09 11.48
C GLU A 18 -14.26 -17.30 10.65
N PHE A 19 -13.53 -18.41 10.77
CA PHE A 19 -13.93 -19.70 10.20
C PHE A 19 -13.44 -20.84 11.06
N GLU A 20 -14.08 -22.00 10.92
CA GLU A 20 -13.75 -23.20 11.67
C GLU A 20 -13.06 -24.22 10.78
N LEU A 21 -12.08 -24.92 11.38
CA LEU A 21 -11.41 -26.06 10.76
C LEU A 21 -12.08 -27.36 11.23
N SER A 22 -12.03 -28.39 10.39
CA SER A 22 -12.49 -29.74 10.73
C SER A 22 -11.56 -30.50 11.68
N TYR A 23 -10.43 -29.89 12.04
CA TYR A 23 -9.39 -30.47 12.91
C TYR A 23 -8.88 -29.42 13.90
N THR A 24 -8.25 -29.89 14.98
CA THR A 24 -7.59 -29.01 15.95
C THR A 24 -6.19 -28.66 15.49
N THR A 25 -5.76 -27.42 15.76
CA THR A 25 -4.45 -26.88 15.36
C THR A 25 -3.92 -25.93 16.43
N THR A 26 -2.64 -25.64 16.36
CA THR A 26 -1.96 -24.63 17.18
C THR A 26 -1.55 -23.45 16.31
N ILE A 27 -1.18 -22.35 16.95
CA ILE A 27 -0.69 -21.19 16.20
C ILE A 27 0.65 -21.50 15.48
N GLU A 28 1.44 -22.39 16.04
CA GLU A 28 2.69 -22.88 15.48
C GLU A 28 2.45 -23.71 14.22
N ASP A 29 1.51 -24.64 14.28
CA ASP A 29 1.16 -25.48 13.12
C ASP A 29 0.59 -24.63 11.97
N VAL A 30 -0.25 -23.65 12.31
CA VAL A 30 -0.75 -22.67 11.34
C VAL A 30 0.40 -21.89 10.73
N TYR A 31 1.32 -21.38 11.54
CA TYR A 31 2.48 -20.63 11.06
C TYR A 31 3.36 -21.48 10.13
N GLU A 32 3.63 -22.72 10.46
CA GLU A 32 4.42 -23.65 9.64
C GLU A 32 3.75 -23.86 8.28
N LYS A 33 2.45 -24.16 8.25
CA LYS A 33 1.68 -24.31 7.00
C LYS A 33 1.68 -23.03 6.14
N LEU A 34 1.49 -21.87 6.75
CA LEU A 34 1.54 -20.60 6.01
C LEU A 34 2.95 -20.33 5.49
N SER A 35 3.99 -20.66 6.23
CA SER A 35 5.39 -20.44 5.84
C SER A 35 5.80 -21.24 4.61
N THR A 36 5.25 -22.43 4.40
CA THR A 36 5.47 -23.21 3.17
C THR A 36 4.83 -22.58 1.94
N HIS A 37 3.90 -21.64 2.13
CA HIS A 37 3.19 -20.90 1.07
C HIS A 37 3.38 -19.38 1.23
N ALA A 38 4.54 -18.97 1.73
CA ALA A 38 4.80 -17.54 2.02
C ALA A 38 4.68 -16.65 0.78
N SER A 39 4.97 -17.19 -0.41
CA SER A 39 4.82 -16.49 -1.71
C SER A 39 3.37 -16.11 -2.05
N ALA A 40 2.38 -16.75 -1.45
CA ALA A 40 0.96 -16.41 -1.63
C ALA A 40 0.53 -15.11 -0.91
N PHE A 41 1.40 -14.53 -0.10
CA PHE A 41 1.09 -13.35 0.68
C PHE A 41 1.93 -12.15 0.25
N LYS A 42 1.26 -11.00 0.13
CA LYS A 42 1.90 -9.72 -0.18
C LYS A 42 2.93 -9.29 0.87
N MET A 43 2.63 -9.53 2.16
CA MET A 43 3.46 -9.08 3.27
C MET A 43 4.03 -10.28 4.03
N PRO A 44 5.30 -10.21 4.48
CA PRO A 44 5.88 -11.23 5.35
C PRO A 44 5.18 -11.25 6.71
N PHE A 45 5.29 -12.37 7.41
CA PHE A 45 4.63 -12.56 8.70
C PHE A 45 5.52 -13.32 9.69
N LYS A 46 5.21 -13.18 10.97
CA LYS A 46 5.89 -13.85 12.06
C LYS A 46 4.96 -14.07 13.25
N ILE A 47 5.32 -15.03 14.11
CA ILE A 47 4.63 -15.19 15.39
C ILE A 47 5.02 -14.06 16.34
N LYS A 48 4.01 -13.45 16.96
CA LYS A 48 4.17 -12.45 18.03
C LYS A 48 3.37 -12.88 19.26
N GLY A 49 3.96 -12.68 20.44
CA GLY A 49 3.28 -12.80 21.73
C GLY A 49 2.76 -11.47 22.26
N GLY A 50 2.39 -11.43 23.53
CA GLY A 50 1.89 -10.24 24.21
C GLY A 50 0.41 -9.96 23.98
N ILE A 51 -0.08 -8.80 24.43
CA ILE A 51 -1.47 -8.41 24.28
C ILE A 51 -1.77 -8.08 22.81
N PRO A 52 -2.85 -8.60 22.23
CA PRO A 52 -3.98 -9.35 22.81
C PRO A 52 -3.78 -10.86 22.90
N GLY A 53 -2.62 -11.41 22.68
CA GLY A 53 -2.32 -12.83 22.75
C GLY A 53 -1.33 -13.29 21.68
N LYS A 54 -1.00 -14.57 21.69
CA LYS A 54 -0.13 -15.20 20.70
C LYS A 54 -0.82 -15.22 19.35
N ARG A 55 -0.17 -14.72 18.31
CA ARG A 55 -0.73 -14.51 16.99
C ARG A 55 0.31 -14.56 15.89
N ILE A 56 -0.10 -14.86 14.68
CA ILE A 56 0.68 -14.56 13.48
C ILE A 56 0.39 -13.12 13.10
N SER A 57 1.42 -12.32 12.99
CA SER A 57 1.33 -10.90 12.64
C SER A 57 2.00 -10.69 11.30
N PHE A 58 1.24 -10.33 10.29
CA PHE A 58 1.76 -9.84 9.03
C PHE A 58 2.42 -8.48 9.25
N GLU A 59 3.44 -8.17 8.47
CA GLU A 59 4.02 -6.83 8.49
C GLU A 59 3.01 -5.81 7.96
N LYS A 60 3.23 -4.56 8.33
CA LYS A 60 2.34 -3.47 7.96
C LYS A 60 2.35 -3.28 6.43
N GLU A 61 1.17 -3.33 5.83
CA GLU A 61 0.99 -2.92 4.44
C GLU A 61 1.04 -1.39 4.35
N PRO A 62 2.08 -0.81 3.72
CA PRO A 62 2.35 0.62 3.83
C PRO A 62 1.31 1.50 3.12
N ASN A 63 0.71 1.02 2.03
CA ASN A 63 -0.29 1.78 1.28
C ASN A 63 -1.66 1.84 1.96
N LEU A 64 -1.99 0.80 2.73
CA LEU A 64 -3.25 0.67 3.44
C LEU A 64 -3.14 1.04 4.92
N ASP A 65 -1.90 1.17 5.42
CA ASP A 65 -1.61 1.45 6.82
C ASP A 65 -2.31 0.45 7.77
N VAL A 66 -2.23 -0.83 7.42
CA VAL A 66 -2.89 -1.92 8.13
C VAL A 66 -1.94 -3.09 8.37
N THR A 67 -2.06 -3.70 9.52
CA THR A 67 -1.43 -4.97 9.89
C THR A 67 -2.53 -6.03 10.02
N VAL A 68 -2.33 -7.21 9.46
CA VAL A 68 -3.28 -8.32 9.64
C VAL A 68 -2.77 -9.27 10.69
N TRP A 69 -3.65 -9.70 11.59
CA TRP A 69 -3.38 -10.65 12.65
C TRP A 69 -4.22 -11.90 12.49
N VAL A 70 -3.59 -13.07 12.69
CA VAL A 70 -4.27 -14.36 12.69
C VAL A 70 -4.15 -14.99 14.07
N PHE A 71 -5.27 -15.44 14.61
CA PHE A 71 -5.36 -16.13 15.91
C PHE A 71 -5.97 -17.51 15.74
N VAL A 72 -5.53 -18.44 16.56
CA VAL A 72 -6.20 -19.71 16.78
C VAL A 72 -6.97 -19.62 18.10
N LYS A 73 -8.27 -19.89 18.06
CA LYS A 73 -9.17 -19.92 19.22
C LYS A 73 -9.81 -21.28 19.33
N ASP A 74 -10.04 -21.72 20.53
CA ASP A 74 -10.72 -22.99 20.85
C ASP A 74 -10.11 -24.22 20.11
N GLY A 75 -8.88 -24.10 19.63
CA GLY A 75 -8.14 -25.16 18.95
C GLY A 75 -8.50 -25.37 17.47
N ASN A 76 -9.66 -24.89 17.01
CA ASN A 76 -10.11 -25.09 15.60
C ASN A 76 -10.70 -23.85 14.95
N LYS A 77 -10.89 -22.76 15.69
CA LYS A 77 -11.41 -21.50 15.13
C LYS A 77 -10.28 -20.58 14.76
N ILE A 78 -10.27 -20.15 13.52
CA ILE A 78 -9.30 -19.18 13.01
C ILE A 78 -9.99 -17.81 12.95
N LYS A 79 -9.36 -16.82 13.57
CA LYS A 79 -9.79 -15.43 13.53
C LYS A 79 -8.73 -14.59 12.84
N VAL A 80 -9.12 -13.94 11.77
CA VAL A 80 -8.29 -13.00 11.01
C VAL A 80 -8.84 -11.60 11.20
N MET A 81 -8.00 -10.66 11.61
CA MET A 81 -8.44 -9.31 11.89
C MET A 81 -7.44 -8.26 11.41
N ALA A 82 -7.98 -7.14 10.96
CA ALA A 82 -7.20 -5.96 10.67
C ALA A 82 -6.85 -5.22 11.97
N ASN A 83 -5.57 -4.91 12.16
CA ASN A 83 -5.10 -4.00 13.19
C ASN A 83 -4.66 -2.70 12.53
N ILE A 84 -5.44 -1.67 12.77
CA ILE A 84 -5.21 -0.33 12.25
C ILE A 84 -4.64 0.48 13.40
N GLN A 85 -3.34 0.75 13.34
CA GLN A 85 -2.70 1.68 14.27
C GLN A 85 -2.91 3.10 13.75
N GLU A 86 -4.01 3.69 14.15
CA GLU A 86 -4.34 5.06 13.78
C GLU A 86 -3.40 6.06 14.47
N ASN A 87 -2.52 6.65 13.68
CA ASN A 87 -1.82 7.88 14.08
C ASN A 87 -2.77 9.06 13.81
N THR A 88 -3.86 9.14 14.62
CA THR A 88 -4.96 10.04 14.34
C THR A 88 -4.71 11.45 14.88
N THR A 89 -5.07 12.46 14.07
CA THR A 89 -5.30 13.83 14.51
C THR A 89 -6.76 14.20 14.34
N THR A 90 -7.26 15.14 15.11
CA THR A 90 -8.64 15.61 14.96
C THR A 90 -8.64 16.86 14.09
N VAL A 91 -9.31 16.80 12.95
CA VAL A 91 -9.54 17.94 12.06
C VAL A 91 -11.05 18.16 12.00
N ASN A 92 -11.53 19.33 12.39
CA ASN A 92 -12.95 19.68 12.42
C ASN A 92 -13.85 18.67 13.16
N GLY A 93 -13.36 18.12 14.28
CA GLY A 93 -14.11 17.13 15.08
C GLY A 93 -14.09 15.70 14.55
N MET A 94 -13.48 15.43 13.40
CA MET A 94 -13.27 14.09 12.85
C MET A 94 -11.85 13.59 13.13
N ARG A 95 -11.73 12.33 13.57
CA ARG A 95 -10.45 11.64 13.65
C ARG A 95 -9.96 11.32 12.25
N VAL A 96 -8.82 11.84 11.88
CA VAL A 96 -8.19 11.67 10.56
C VAL A 96 -6.77 11.19 10.76
N ASP A 97 -6.37 10.17 9.99
CA ASP A 97 -4.99 9.69 9.99
C ASP A 97 -4.07 10.76 9.38
N LYS A 98 -3.10 11.24 10.17
CA LYS A 98 -2.13 12.26 9.76
C LYS A 98 -1.43 11.94 8.45
N ASN A 99 -1.09 10.68 8.23
CA ASN A 99 -0.31 10.26 7.07
C ASN A 99 -1.19 10.07 5.82
N SER A 100 -2.44 9.65 6.02
CA SER A 100 -3.35 9.38 4.89
C SER A 100 -3.85 10.65 4.21
N VAL A 101 -4.14 11.70 4.97
CA VAL A 101 -4.64 12.97 4.40
C VAL A 101 -3.56 13.71 3.61
N ILE A 102 -2.32 13.68 4.10
CA ILE A 102 -1.20 14.38 3.47
C ILE A 102 -0.73 13.66 2.21
N GLN A 103 -0.74 12.31 2.20
CA GLN A 103 -0.22 11.51 1.10
C GLN A 103 -1.26 11.20 0.00
N LYS A 104 -2.53 11.02 0.36
CA LYS A 104 -3.55 10.47 -0.56
C LYS A 104 -4.63 11.46 -0.97
N GLY A 105 -4.68 12.62 -0.35
CA GLY A 105 -5.79 13.56 -0.54
C GLY A 105 -7.13 13.02 0.03
N VAL A 106 -8.15 13.87 0.06
CA VAL A 106 -9.45 13.55 0.68
C VAL A 106 -10.17 12.38 -0.01
N SER A 107 -10.04 12.25 -1.33
CA SER A 107 -10.67 11.16 -2.10
C SER A 107 -10.00 9.80 -1.89
N GLY A 108 -8.68 9.77 -1.70
CA GLY A 108 -7.96 8.51 -1.42
C GLY A 108 -8.24 7.96 -0.02
N VAL A 109 -8.56 8.83 0.95
CA VAL A 109 -8.91 8.43 2.32
C VAL A 109 -10.31 7.82 2.39
N ALA A 110 -11.25 8.27 1.57
CA ALA A 110 -12.63 7.78 1.58
C ALA A 110 -12.74 6.28 1.21
N ASN A 111 -11.86 5.77 0.34
CA ASN A 111 -11.86 4.38 -0.09
C ASN A 111 -10.97 3.45 0.75
N LEU A 112 -10.18 4.00 1.66
CA LEU A 112 -9.21 3.24 2.45
C LEU A 112 -9.84 2.10 3.29
N PRO A 113 -10.99 2.28 3.96
CA PRO A 113 -11.65 1.20 4.68
C PRO A 113 -12.06 0.02 3.79
N ILE A 114 -12.54 0.30 2.58
CA ILE A 114 -12.92 -0.72 1.60
C ILE A 114 -11.67 -1.49 1.16
N GLN A 115 -10.61 -0.81 0.76
CA GLN A 115 -9.34 -1.42 0.36
C GLN A 115 -8.69 -2.24 1.48
N ARG A 116 -8.79 -1.80 2.74
CA ARG A 116 -8.37 -2.57 3.92
C ARG A 116 -9.19 -3.84 4.09
N GLY A 117 -10.49 -3.76 3.84
CA GLY A 117 -11.40 -4.91 3.86
C GLY A 117 -11.07 -5.93 2.77
N GLU A 118 -10.84 -5.48 1.55
CA GLU A 118 -10.42 -6.33 0.42
C GLU A 118 -9.09 -7.06 0.72
N TYR A 119 -8.12 -6.35 1.28
CA TYR A 119 -6.85 -6.96 1.69
C TYR A 119 -7.04 -7.97 2.84
N LEU A 120 -7.90 -7.67 3.80
CA LEU A 120 -8.26 -8.61 4.88
C LEU A 120 -8.92 -9.87 4.33
N ASP A 121 -9.82 -9.73 3.35
CA ASP A 121 -10.48 -10.84 2.69
C ASP A 121 -9.49 -11.71 1.89
N GLU A 122 -8.57 -11.09 1.14
CA GLU A 122 -7.50 -11.77 0.41
C GLU A 122 -6.63 -12.63 1.35
N VAL A 123 -6.14 -12.04 2.45
CA VAL A 123 -5.34 -12.77 3.44
C VAL A 123 -6.16 -13.90 4.07
N THR A 124 -7.42 -13.63 4.41
CA THR A 124 -8.31 -14.63 5.04
C THR A 124 -8.55 -15.82 4.12
N GLU A 125 -8.86 -15.59 2.85
CA GLU A 125 -9.10 -16.66 1.86
C GLU A 125 -7.83 -17.49 1.63
N ASN A 126 -6.66 -16.87 1.53
CA ASN A 126 -5.41 -17.60 1.39
C ASN A 126 -5.11 -18.45 2.64
N VAL A 127 -5.28 -17.89 3.83
CA VAL A 127 -5.13 -18.64 5.09
C VAL A 127 -6.07 -19.84 5.11
N LYS A 128 -7.34 -19.65 4.76
CA LYS A 128 -8.35 -20.69 4.75
C LYS A 128 -8.03 -21.80 3.76
N LYS A 129 -7.68 -21.46 2.53
CA LYS A 129 -7.27 -22.42 1.49
C LYS A 129 -6.08 -23.26 1.93
N ILE A 130 -5.01 -22.61 2.41
CA ILE A 130 -3.80 -23.30 2.88
C ILE A 130 -4.12 -24.28 4.03
N LEU A 131 -4.92 -23.85 5.00
CA LEU A 131 -5.28 -24.68 6.13
C LEU A 131 -6.19 -25.87 5.75
N ASN A 132 -6.99 -25.73 4.70
CA ASN A 132 -7.79 -26.81 4.12
C ASN A 132 -7.01 -27.70 3.15
N GLY A 133 -5.74 -27.41 2.87
CA GLY A 133 -4.92 -28.17 1.92
C GLY A 133 -5.25 -27.86 0.45
N GLU A 134 -5.91 -26.74 0.19
CA GLU A 134 -6.20 -26.26 -1.15
C GLU A 134 -4.99 -25.53 -1.75
N GLN A 135 -4.90 -25.53 -3.08
CA GLN A 135 -3.83 -24.79 -3.77
C GLN A 135 -4.10 -23.28 -3.69
N VAL A 136 -3.02 -22.53 -3.47
CA VAL A 136 -3.00 -21.07 -3.51
C VAL A 136 -2.04 -20.62 -4.59
N GLU A 137 -2.40 -19.53 -5.24
CA GLU A 137 -1.52 -18.89 -6.22
C GLU A 137 -0.53 -17.97 -5.51
N ASP A 138 0.66 -17.83 -6.09
CA ASP A 138 1.63 -16.85 -5.63
C ASP A 138 1.06 -15.44 -5.78
N TYR A 139 1.34 -14.58 -4.82
CA TYR A 139 0.95 -13.19 -4.90
C TYR A 139 1.66 -12.54 -6.11
N VAL A 140 0.87 -12.17 -7.09
CA VAL A 140 1.34 -11.35 -8.20
C VAL A 140 0.98 -9.90 -7.89
N ALA A 141 1.98 -9.07 -7.67
CA ALA A 141 1.73 -7.64 -7.51
C ALA A 141 0.95 -7.15 -8.74
N PRO A 142 -0.19 -6.45 -8.56
CA PRO A 142 -0.90 -5.89 -9.70
C PRO A 142 0.08 -5.08 -10.55
N VAL A 143 0.14 -5.39 -11.84
CA VAL A 143 0.96 -4.62 -12.79
C VAL A 143 0.39 -3.21 -12.78
N GLY A 144 1.02 -2.29 -12.03
CA GLY A 144 0.52 -0.93 -11.86
C GLY A 144 0.49 -0.40 -10.43
N VAL A 145 0.67 -1.23 -9.39
CA VAL A 145 0.75 -0.76 -8.00
C VAL A 145 1.98 -1.37 -7.33
N ASN A 146 3.15 -1.03 -7.82
CA ASN A 146 4.39 -1.44 -7.17
C ASN A 146 4.58 -0.66 -5.86
N GLY A 147 4.27 -1.31 -4.74
CA GLY A 147 4.69 -0.89 -3.41
C GLY A 147 6.19 -1.08 -3.14
N SER A 148 6.98 -1.29 -4.16
CA SER A 148 8.45 -1.33 -4.11
C SER A 148 9.00 -0.11 -4.85
N GLY A 149 8.82 1.12 -4.34
CA GLY A 149 9.62 2.30 -4.70
C GLY A 149 9.98 2.54 -6.19
N GLN A 150 9.41 1.76 -7.10
CA GLN A 150 9.61 1.94 -8.54
C GLN A 150 8.42 2.71 -9.11
N THR A 151 8.70 3.86 -9.65
CA THR A 151 7.69 4.67 -10.34
C THR A 151 7.31 3.99 -11.65
N GLU A 152 6.02 3.93 -11.97
CA GLU A 152 5.53 3.51 -13.30
C GLU A 152 5.92 4.48 -14.42
N LYS A 153 6.53 5.60 -14.04
CA LYS A 153 6.88 6.65 -14.96
C LYS A 153 8.10 6.28 -15.76
N ASP A 154 7.91 6.21 -17.06
CA ASP A 154 8.93 5.74 -17.98
C ASP A 154 10.09 6.75 -18.04
N TRP A 155 11.31 6.26 -17.82
CA TRP A 155 12.53 7.04 -17.88
C TRP A 155 12.69 7.74 -19.24
N LEU A 156 12.36 7.03 -20.32
CA LEU A 156 12.46 7.57 -21.68
C LEU A 156 11.48 8.72 -21.91
N VAL A 157 10.24 8.57 -21.42
CA VAL A 157 9.21 9.61 -21.51
C VAL A 157 9.63 10.85 -20.71
N ALA A 158 10.15 10.65 -19.49
CA ALA A 158 10.66 11.76 -18.67
C ALA A 158 11.83 12.48 -19.34
N LEU A 159 12.74 11.73 -19.98
CA LEU A 159 13.88 12.26 -20.73
C LEU A 159 13.42 13.08 -21.93
N LEU A 160 12.48 12.55 -22.74
CA LEU A 160 11.94 13.24 -23.90
C LEU A 160 11.18 14.51 -23.50
N LEU A 161 10.37 14.44 -22.44
CA LEU A 161 9.67 15.61 -21.91
C LEU A 161 10.64 16.66 -21.34
N CYS A 162 11.75 16.23 -20.73
CA CYS A 162 12.78 17.15 -20.28
C CYS A 162 13.48 17.84 -21.46
N LEU A 163 13.76 17.10 -22.52
CA LEU A 163 14.45 17.64 -23.70
C LEU A 163 13.57 18.60 -24.49
N PHE A 164 12.28 18.24 -24.73
CA PHE A 164 11.38 19.03 -25.58
C PHE A 164 10.58 20.09 -24.81
N LEU A 165 10.15 19.78 -23.59
CA LEU A 165 9.30 20.64 -22.75
C LEU A 165 9.98 21.02 -21.42
N GLY A 166 11.31 20.90 -21.34
CA GLY A 166 12.07 21.19 -20.14
C GLY A 166 11.89 22.63 -19.66
N GLY A 167 11.88 23.59 -20.60
CA GLY A 167 11.70 25.03 -20.29
C GLY A 167 10.38 25.35 -19.60
N VAL A 168 9.31 24.60 -19.90
CA VAL A 168 7.99 24.74 -19.28
C VAL A 168 7.74 23.71 -18.16
N GLY A 169 8.73 22.92 -17.81
CA GLY A 169 8.65 21.94 -16.71
C GLY A 169 7.80 20.70 -17.02
N GLY A 170 7.58 20.36 -18.29
CA GLY A 170 6.73 19.24 -18.68
C GLY A 170 7.10 17.90 -18.04
N HIS A 171 8.40 17.61 -17.91
CA HIS A 171 8.90 16.42 -17.22
C HIS A 171 8.56 16.40 -15.71
N ARG A 172 8.46 17.57 -15.04
CA ARG A 172 8.07 17.67 -13.63
C ARG A 172 6.59 17.42 -13.41
N PHE A 173 5.73 17.88 -14.33
CA PHE A 173 4.31 17.54 -14.31
C PHE A 173 4.11 16.04 -14.51
N TYR A 174 4.84 15.42 -15.44
CA TYR A 174 4.77 13.99 -15.70
C TYR A 174 5.09 13.15 -14.46
N VAL A 175 6.13 13.52 -13.69
CA VAL A 175 6.49 12.80 -12.45
C VAL A 175 5.64 13.23 -11.25
N GLY A 176 4.65 14.09 -11.41
CA GLY A 176 3.72 14.53 -10.38
C GLY A 176 4.23 15.67 -9.49
N LYS A 177 5.39 16.25 -9.79
CA LYS A 177 5.95 17.40 -9.04
C LYS A 177 5.30 18.71 -9.50
N VAL A 178 3.98 18.81 -9.38
CA VAL A 178 3.15 19.91 -9.91
C VAL A 178 3.62 21.28 -9.39
N GLY A 179 3.89 21.43 -8.09
CA GLY A 179 4.34 22.70 -7.50
C GLY A 179 5.62 23.24 -8.12
N SER A 180 6.63 22.37 -8.29
CA SER A 180 7.87 22.75 -8.95
C SER A 180 7.74 22.87 -10.47
N GLY A 181 6.78 22.14 -11.08
CA GLY A 181 6.41 22.30 -12.49
C GLY A 181 5.85 23.70 -12.78
N ILE A 182 4.95 24.19 -11.92
CA ILE A 182 4.41 25.56 -12.00
C ILE A 182 5.53 26.60 -11.85
N LEU A 183 6.45 26.39 -10.91
CA LEU A 183 7.60 27.30 -10.74
C LEU A 183 8.45 27.35 -12.03
N TYR A 184 8.68 26.20 -12.67
CA TYR A 184 9.41 26.12 -13.94
C TYR A 184 8.67 26.83 -15.08
N LEU A 185 7.34 26.76 -15.12
CA LEU A 185 6.51 27.45 -16.09
C LEU A 185 6.70 28.98 -16.02
N PHE A 186 6.71 29.53 -14.79
CA PHE A 186 6.87 30.98 -14.58
C PHE A 186 8.31 31.46 -14.72
N THR A 187 9.30 30.60 -14.50
CA THR A 187 10.72 30.97 -14.54
C THR A 187 11.46 30.47 -15.78
N ALA A 188 10.72 29.91 -16.76
CA ALA A 188 11.30 29.25 -17.95
C ALA A 188 12.46 28.30 -17.60
N GLY A 189 12.23 27.42 -16.57
CA GLY A 189 13.23 26.47 -16.10
C GLY A 189 14.43 27.11 -15.39
N VAL A 190 14.19 28.27 -14.73
CA VAL A 190 15.26 29.05 -14.06
C VAL A 190 16.41 29.33 -15.02
N PHE A 191 16.09 29.99 -16.15
CA PHE A 191 17.05 30.35 -17.22
C PHE A 191 17.75 29.12 -17.86
N GLY A 192 17.11 27.95 -17.90
CA GLY A 192 17.67 26.74 -18.51
C GLY A 192 18.60 25.92 -17.61
N ILE A 193 19.16 26.50 -16.55
CA ILE A 193 20.09 25.79 -15.65
C ILE A 193 19.35 24.64 -14.91
N GLY A 194 18.12 24.90 -14.47
CA GLY A 194 17.29 23.86 -13.83
C GLY A 194 17.01 22.68 -14.74
N VAL A 195 16.74 22.93 -16.03
CA VAL A 195 16.52 21.89 -17.03
C VAL A 195 17.77 21.03 -17.21
N LEU A 196 18.95 21.67 -17.26
CA LEU A 196 20.22 20.96 -17.39
C LEU A 196 20.49 20.05 -16.18
N VAL A 197 20.23 20.54 -14.98
CA VAL A 197 20.37 19.76 -13.74
C VAL A 197 19.38 18.58 -13.72
N ASP A 198 18.14 18.79 -14.12
CA ASP A 198 17.13 17.74 -14.20
C ASP A 198 17.47 16.72 -15.29
N LEU A 199 18.00 17.15 -16.42
CA LEU A 199 18.48 16.26 -17.49
C LEU A 199 19.61 15.34 -16.97
N ILE A 200 20.59 15.90 -16.27
CA ILE A 200 21.67 15.11 -15.67
C ILE A 200 21.11 14.11 -14.65
N LYS A 201 20.16 14.53 -13.81
CA LYS A 201 19.51 13.63 -12.84
C LYS A 201 18.73 12.50 -13.51
N ILE A 202 18.05 12.77 -14.62
CA ILE A 202 17.33 11.77 -15.40
C ILE A 202 18.32 10.77 -16.00
N ILE A 203 19.38 11.23 -16.66
CA ILE A 203 20.40 10.37 -17.29
C ILE A 203 21.10 9.51 -16.25
N THR A 204 21.40 10.06 -15.08
CA THR A 204 22.08 9.35 -13.97
C THR A 204 21.15 8.49 -13.12
N GLY A 205 19.84 8.43 -13.44
CA GLY A 205 18.85 7.66 -12.66
C GLY A 205 18.54 8.23 -11.27
N LYS A 206 18.97 9.46 -10.99
CA LYS A 206 18.74 10.15 -9.71
C LYS A 206 17.51 11.05 -9.68
N PHE A 207 16.79 11.14 -10.78
CA PHE A 207 15.56 11.90 -10.85
C PHE A 207 14.42 11.11 -10.22
N THR A 208 13.66 11.74 -9.33
CA THR A 208 12.61 11.10 -8.56
C THR A 208 11.24 11.64 -8.92
N ASP A 209 10.18 10.84 -8.70
CA ASP A 209 8.80 11.31 -8.75
C ASP A 209 8.41 12.12 -7.48
N LYS A 210 7.12 12.47 -7.37
CA LYS A 210 6.59 13.21 -6.22
C LYS A 210 6.72 12.46 -4.89
N ASP A 211 6.82 11.13 -4.93
CA ASP A 211 6.89 10.24 -3.76
C ASP A 211 8.35 9.89 -3.39
N GLY A 212 9.32 10.48 -4.11
CA GLY A 212 10.76 10.28 -3.90
C GLY A 212 11.34 9.04 -4.57
N ASN A 213 10.55 8.31 -5.38
CA ASN A 213 11.00 7.12 -6.07
C ASN A 213 11.82 7.47 -7.32
N PRO A 214 13.01 6.87 -7.51
CA PRO A 214 13.82 7.12 -8.69
C PRO A 214 13.17 6.56 -9.95
N ILE A 215 13.23 7.32 -11.05
CA ILE A 215 12.78 6.87 -12.36
C ILE A 215 13.88 6.00 -12.96
N GLN A 216 13.57 4.73 -13.17
CA GLN A 216 14.58 3.77 -13.67
C GLN A 216 14.47 3.58 -15.18
N LYS A 217 15.65 3.34 -15.79
CA LYS A 217 15.77 2.90 -17.16
C LYS A 217 15.39 1.41 -17.21
N LYS A 218 14.36 1.07 -17.98
CA LYS A 218 14.04 -0.33 -18.30
C LYS A 218 15.01 -0.88 -19.32
#